data_f4b28c56cae17d91a3b7955230b01e54
#
_entry.id   f4b28c56cae17d91a3b7955230b01e54
#
_cell.length_a   1.000
_cell.length_b   1.000
_cell.length_c   1.000
_cell.angle_alpha   90.00
_cell.angle_beta   90.00
_cell.angle_gamma   90.00
#
_symmetry.space_group_name_H-M   'P 1'
#
loop_
_entity.id
_entity.type
_entity.pdbx_description
1 polymer ?
#
loop_
_entity_poly.entity_id
_entity_poly.type
_entity_poly.pdbx_seq_one_letter_code
_entity_poly.pdbx_strand_id
1 'polypeptide(L)'
;MLLSGKSLKHDFIRFVSATMASQVVFSLYSMVDGLMVSIGVNEYAMSAVNLAIPFTNALFSIAVLFAVGSSTLITIFIAQEKRREANALFSQNFATLLTLGAVITALVLLFLEPFAYLLGADEITLDYVKQYILGIAPFSVCYLVSYNLEVLVKTDGYPRYALFTVIGGCLTNCVLDYIAIFHLDMGVFGAAVATGISQLVTCISYFVHFFSKKCTFRLCKFRFDPHLYARILPIGLSDGVTELCTGLMIFLFNRTVLKCIGTDGVVTYTVIAYVTTIVINLMVGISQGSQPLASYHYGKEDHTGCQKLLRYALTTVCIFAPALFLLVFFFAPQIVRTYLSHAGDELIAYSIGAFRRYSVSYLLLGFNIVIGGFMTAIERPVPAICISVGRGLALQSAVLLLLAAIFGGDAVWYTPIFSEALCLVMSLLFLRSYRRQTDMQA
;
A
#
# COMPACT_ATOMS: atom_id res chain seq x y z
N MET A 1 17.01 12.05 14.88
CA MET A 1 16.67 11.34 16.12
C MET A 1 15.21 10.93 16.05
N LEU A 2 14.91 9.65 16.11
CA LEU A 2 13.55 9.11 15.90
C LEU A 2 12.55 9.70 16.90
N LEU A 3 12.96 9.85 18.16
CA LEU A 3 12.15 10.46 19.20
C LEU A 3 12.51 11.95 19.38
N SER A 4 11.50 12.79 19.52
CA SER A 4 11.66 14.25 19.68
C SER A 4 12.12 14.67 21.10
N GLY A 5 12.26 13.72 22.01
CA GLY A 5 12.51 13.99 23.45
C GLY A 5 11.26 14.50 24.20
N LYS A 6 10.14 14.65 23.50
CA LYS A 6 8.83 14.99 24.07
C LYS A 6 8.09 13.70 24.49
N SER A 7 6.80 13.80 24.77
CA SER A 7 5.99 12.63 25.15
C SER A 7 5.82 11.64 23.98
N LEU A 8 5.71 10.33 24.27
CA LEU A 8 5.43 9.27 23.30
C LEU A 8 4.15 9.56 22.48
N LYS A 9 3.13 10.17 23.11
CA LYS A 9 1.91 10.59 22.43
C LYS A 9 2.18 11.65 21.35
N HIS A 10 3.06 12.61 21.64
CA HIS A 10 3.43 13.65 20.68
C HIS A 10 4.15 13.05 19.45
N ASP A 11 5.09 12.12 19.67
CA ASP A 11 5.78 11.46 18.58
C ASP A 11 4.80 10.60 17.77
N PHE A 12 3.91 9.85 18.41
CA PHE A 12 2.86 9.10 17.74
C PHE A 12 2.00 9.99 16.83
N ILE A 13 1.46 11.09 17.34
CA ILE A 13 0.65 12.01 16.53
C ILE A 13 1.46 12.57 15.36
N ARG A 14 2.70 12.96 15.57
CA ARG A 14 3.59 13.51 14.54
C ARG A 14 3.81 12.52 13.38
N PHE A 15 4.04 11.25 13.70
CA PHE A 15 4.29 10.21 12.70
C PHE A 15 3.00 9.80 11.99
N VAL A 16 1.97 9.48 12.75
CA VAL A 16 0.71 8.97 12.21
C VAL A 16 0.01 10.03 11.36
N SER A 17 -0.07 11.29 11.83
CA SER A 17 -0.72 12.35 11.03
C SER A 17 -0.02 12.62 9.71
N ALA A 18 1.31 12.64 9.69
CA ALA A 18 2.07 12.83 8.46
C ALA A 18 1.90 11.65 7.49
N THR A 19 1.92 10.41 8.02
CA THR A 19 1.76 9.21 7.17
C THR A 19 0.34 9.08 6.65
N MET A 20 -0.68 9.33 7.47
CA MET A 20 -2.08 9.39 6.99
C MET A 20 -2.26 10.42 5.89
N ALA A 21 -1.70 11.63 6.07
CA ALA A 21 -1.75 12.67 5.04
C ALA A 21 -1.05 12.24 3.74
N SER A 22 0.11 11.57 3.83
CA SER A 22 0.80 11.01 2.65
C SER A 22 -0.09 10.02 1.90
N GLN A 23 -0.78 9.13 2.61
CA GLN A 23 -1.66 8.13 2.01
C GLN A 23 -2.91 8.75 1.34
N VAL A 24 -3.47 9.81 1.94
CA VAL A 24 -4.57 10.56 1.31
C VAL A 24 -4.09 11.24 0.04
N VAL A 25 -2.95 11.93 0.08
CA VAL A 25 -2.37 12.58 -1.11
C VAL A 25 -2.11 11.57 -2.22
N PHE A 26 -1.53 10.42 -1.88
CA PHE A 26 -1.29 9.35 -2.85
C PHE A 26 -2.59 8.80 -3.45
N SER A 27 -3.65 8.63 -2.64
CA SER A 27 -4.95 8.17 -3.14
C SER A 27 -5.57 9.19 -4.10
N LEU A 28 -5.56 10.48 -3.76
CA LEU A 28 -6.07 11.54 -4.62
C LEU A 28 -5.27 11.65 -5.92
N TYR A 29 -3.96 11.56 -5.83
CA TYR A 29 -3.07 11.55 -6.98
C TYR A 29 -3.43 10.40 -7.94
N SER A 30 -3.56 9.16 -7.44
CA SER A 30 -3.90 8.01 -8.29
C SER A 30 -5.24 8.17 -9.03
N MET A 31 -6.21 8.88 -8.41
CA MET A 31 -7.47 9.21 -9.08
C MET A 31 -7.28 10.24 -10.20
N VAL A 32 -6.47 11.28 -9.96
CA VAL A 32 -6.18 12.33 -10.96
C VAL A 32 -5.41 11.77 -12.15
N ASP A 33 -4.38 10.95 -11.89
CA ASP A 33 -3.58 10.26 -12.92
C ASP A 33 -4.46 9.40 -13.82
N GLY A 34 -5.29 8.52 -13.23
CA GLY A 34 -6.23 7.71 -13.99
C GLY A 34 -7.23 8.54 -14.81
N LEU A 35 -7.68 9.68 -14.28
CA LEU A 35 -8.58 10.59 -15.00
C LEU A 35 -7.88 11.25 -16.20
N MET A 36 -6.64 11.74 -16.02
CA MET A 36 -5.87 12.35 -17.11
C MET A 36 -5.61 11.38 -18.25
N VAL A 37 -5.24 10.15 -17.94
CA VAL A 37 -5.08 9.09 -18.94
C VAL A 37 -6.41 8.80 -19.66
N SER A 38 -7.53 8.70 -18.93
CA SER A 38 -8.83 8.39 -19.51
C SER A 38 -9.35 9.49 -20.46
N ILE A 39 -9.03 10.76 -20.20
CA ILE A 39 -9.48 11.90 -21.04
C ILE A 39 -8.54 12.13 -22.23
N GLY A 40 -7.23 11.94 -22.01
CA GLY A 40 -6.22 12.34 -22.98
C GLY A 40 -5.76 11.28 -23.95
N VAL A 41 -6.20 9.99 -23.76
CA VAL A 41 -5.74 8.87 -24.57
C VAL A 41 -6.96 8.09 -25.09
N ASN A 42 -6.80 7.31 -26.16
CA ASN A 42 -7.90 6.51 -26.72
C ASN A 42 -8.22 5.27 -25.85
N GLU A 43 -9.37 4.62 -26.12
CA GLU A 43 -9.86 3.48 -25.35
C GLU A 43 -8.88 2.28 -25.33
N TYR A 44 -8.20 2.02 -26.44
CA TYR A 44 -7.21 0.93 -26.56
C TYR A 44 -5.98 1.21 -25.72
N ALA A 45 -5.55 2.46 -25.68
CA ALA A 45 -4.43 2.90 -24.86
C ALA A 45 -4.75 2.82 -23.35
N MET A 46 -5.97 3.18 -22.96
CA MET A 46 -6.44 3.01 -21.57
C MET A 46 -6.49 1.51 -21.18
N SER A 47 -6.95 0.66 -22.11
CA SER A 47 -6.89 -0.80 -21.92
C SER A 47 -5.46 -1.30 -21.70
N ALA A 48 -4.51 -0.79 -22.49
CA ALA A 48 -3.09 -1.15 -22.36
C ALA A 48 -2.49 -0.74 -21.01
N VAL A 49 -2.82 0.44 -20.48
CA VAL A 49 -2.41 0.85 -19.13
C VAL A 49 -2.95 -0.13 -18.08
N ASN A 50 -4.23 -0.51 -18.19
CA ASN A 50 -4.83 -1.49 -17.28
C ASN A 50 -4.14 -2.86 -17.36
N LEU A 51 -3.74 -3.32 -18.55
CA LEU A 51 -2.99 -4.56 -18.74
C LEU A 51 -1.59 -4.49 -18.09
N ALA A 52 -1.00 -3.30 -17.98
CA ALA A 52 0.31 -3.11 -17.36
C ALA A 52 0.26 -2.95 -15.83
N ILE A 53 -0.91 -2.74 -15.20
CA ILE A 53 -1.07 -2.63 -13.75
C ILE A 53 -0.44 -3.78 -12.98
N PRO A 54 -0.55 -5.07 -13.37
CA PRO A 54 0.11 -6.16 -12.65
C PRO A 54 1.62 -6.00 -12.56
N PHE A 55 2.26 -5.42 -13.56
CA PHE A 55 3.69 -5.15 -13.54
C PHE A 55 4.06 -4.09 -12.50
N THR A 56 3.35 -2.97 -12.48
CA THR A 56 3.59 -1.89 -11.50
C THR A 56 3.28 -2.35 -10.07
N ASN A 57 2.22 -3.14 -9.88
CA ASN A 57 1.90 -3.74 -8.58
C ASN A 57 2.96 -4.74 -8.11
N ALA A 58 3.55 -5.53 -9.02
CA ALA A 58 4.64 -6.41 -8.68
C ALA A 58 5.90 -5.63 -8.23
N LEU A 59 6.26 -4.55 -8.94
CA LEU A 59 7.32 -3.65 -8.53
C LEU A 59 7.05 -3.06 -7.14
N PHE A 60 5.83 -2.58 -6.91
CA PHE A 60 5.43 -1.99 -5.63
C PHE A 60 5.45 -3.01 -4.50
N SER A 61 4.96 -4.22 -4.72
CA SER A 61 5.02 -5.33 -3.76
C SER A 61 6.46 -5.65 -3.33
N ILE A 62 7.39 -5.72 -4.29
CA ILE A 62 8.82 -5.91 -4.01
C ILE A 62 9.37 -4.73 -3.20
N ALA A 63 9.04 -3.50 -3.59
CA ALA A 63 9.46 -2.30 -2.87
C ALA A 63 8.99 -2.30 -1.42
N VAL A 64 7.72 -2.61 -1.17
CA VAL A 64 7.11 -2.72 0.17
C VAL A 64 7.79 -3.80 1.01
N LEU A 65 8.02 -4.98 0.42
CA LEU A 65 8.67 -6.10 1.10
C LEU A 65 10.04 -5.70 1.65
N PHE A 66 10.89 -5.12 0.81
CA PHE A 66 12.22 -4.70 1.23
C PHE A 66 12.19 -3.46 2.14
N ALA A 67 11.28 -2.52 1.90
CA ALA A 67 11.16 -1.30 2.70
C ALA A 67 10.73 -1.60 4.13
N VAL A 68 9.67 -2.35 4.32
CA VAL A 68 9.11 -2.68 5.64
C VAL A 68 10.07 -3.58 6.41
N GLY A 69 10.59 -4.63 5.77
CA GLY A 69 11.54 -5.55 6.42
C GLY A 69 12.83 -4.86 6.86
N SER A 70 13.44 -4.05 5.97
CA SER A 70 14.68 -3.34 6.30
C SER A 70 14.46 -2.23 7.32
N SER A 71 13.39 -1.46 7.22
CA SER A 71 13.10 -0.36 8.17
C SER A 71 12.88 -0.86 9.58
N THR A 72 12.18 -1.98 9.75
CA THR A 72 11.96 -2.62 11.04
C THR A 72 13.29 -3.01 11.69
N LEU A 73 14.16 -3.72 10.96
CA LEU A 73 15.46 -4.14 11.50
C LEU A 73 16.42 -2.97 11.74
N ILE A 74 16.49 -2.00 10.82
CA ILE A 74 17.32 -0.80 11.01
C ILE A 74 16.88 -0.07 12.28
N THR A 75 15.57 0.06 12.50
CA THR A 75 15.03 0.71 13.70
C THR A 75 15.43 -0.02 14.97
N ILE A 76 15.35 -1.35 14.97
CA ILE A 76 15.75 -2.20 16.10
C ILE A 76 17.25 -2.05 16.36
N PHE A 77 18.11 -2.10 15.34
CA PHE A 77 19.55 -1.91 15.48
C PHE A 77 19.91 -0.51 16.02
N ILE A 78 19.18 0.53 15.57
CA ILE A 78 19.37 1.88 16.11
C ILE A 78 18.98 1.92 17.60
N ALA A 79 17.87 1.28 17.98
CA ALA A 79 17.40 1.22 19.36
C ALA A 79 18.39 0.49 20.28
N GLN A 80 19.07 -0.54 19.75
CA GLN A 80 20.14 -1.30 20.42
C GLN A 80 21.52 -0.63 20.35
N GLU A 81 21.60 0.60 19.83
CA GLU A 81 22.87 1.33 19.62
C GLU A 81 23.85 0.67 18.63
N LYS A 82 23.41 -0.31 17.87
CA LYS A 82 24.16 -1.05 16.85
C LYS A 82 24.21 -0.29 15.52
N ARG A 83 24.78 0.92 15.54
CA ARG A 83 24.80 1.81 14.36
C ARG A 83 25.57 1.24 13.16
N ARG A 84 26.59 0.41 13.40
CA ARG A 84 27.37 -0.23 12.32
C ARG A 84 26.49 -1.20 11.53
N GLU A 85 25.74 -2.03 12.23
CA GLU A 85 24.80 -3.00 11.66
C GLU A 85 23.65 -2.28 10.91
N ALA A 86 23.10 -1.21 11.49
CA ALA A 86 22.09 -0.39 10.84
C ALA A 86 22.59 0.22 9.51
N ASN A 87 23.80 0.78 9.49
CA ASN A 87 24.41 1.34 8.29
C ASN A 87 24.75 0.26 7.25
N ALA A 88 25.27 -0.89 7.68
CA ALA A 88 25.58 -2.01 6.79
C ALA A 88 24.30 -2.55 6.13
N LEU A 89 23.24 -2.74 6.93
CA LEU A 89 21.94 -3.18 6.43
C LEU A 89 21.33 -2.17 5.44
N PHE A 90 21.35 -0.88 5.76
CA PHE A 90 20.90 0.17 4.85
C PHE A 90 21.65 0.11 3.51
N SER A 91 22.99 0.04 3.56
CA SER A 91 23.83 0.02 2.37
C SER A 91 23.63 -1.24 1.53
N GLN A 92 23.52 -2.40 2.18
CA GLN A 92 23.27 -3.67 1.51
C GLN A 92 21.89 -3.70 0.87
N ASN A 93 20.85 -3.30 1.60
CA ASN A 93 19.47 -3.27 1.08
C ASN A 93 19.35 -2.30 -0.11
N PHE A 94 19.98 -1.14 -0.01
CA PHE A 94 20.04 -0.18 -1.11
C PHE A 94 20.72 -0.76 -2.36
N ALA A 95 21.89 -1.39 -2.22
CA ALA A 95 22.60 -2.04 -3.32
C ALA A 95 21.76 -3.19 -3.95
N THR A 96 21.06 -3.94 -3.12
CA THR A 96 20.16 -5.01 -3.60
C THR A 96 19.01 -4.46 -4.42
N LEU A 97 18.37 -3.38 -3.97
CA LEU A 97 17.27 -2.78 -4.73
C LEU A 97 17.74 -2.16 -6.05
N LEU A 98 18.93 -1.56 -6.08
CA LEU A 98 19.55 -1.09 -7.33
C LEU A 98 19.76 -2.25 -8.31
N THR A 99 20.38 -3.32 -7.82
CA THR A 99 20.67 -4.50 -8.65
C THR A 99 19.40 -5.18 -9.13
N LEU A 100 18.43 -5.37 -8.24
CA LEU A 100 17.14 -6.00 -8.54
C LEU A 100 16.35 -5.17 -9.57
N GLY A 101 16.26 -3.86 -9.37
CA GLY A 101 15.60 -2.96 -10.31
C GLY A 101 16.28 -2.95 -11.67
N ALA A 102 17.63 -2.94 -11.73
CA ALA A 102 18.37 -3.03 -12.98
C ALA A 102 18.15 -4.38 -13.71
N VAL A 103 18.12 -5.48 -12.96
CA VAL A 103 17.84 -6.82 -13.50
C VAL A 103 16.40 -6.88 -14.03
N ILE A 104 15.42 -6.38 -13.29
CA ILE A 104 14.02 -6.33 -13.75
C ILE A 104 13.91 -5.49 -15.02
N THR A 105 14.51 -4.29 -15.03
CA THR A 105 14.53 -3.45 -16.24
C THR A 105 15.13 -4.19 -17.43
N ALA A 106 16.31 -4.81 -17.25
CA ALA A 106 16.98 -5.54 -18.34
C ALA A 106 16.12 -6.71 -18.86
N LEU A 107 15.55 -7.52 -17.97
CA LEU A 107 14.71 -8.67 -18.36
C LEU A 107 13.44 -8.21 -19.09
N VAL A 108 12.76 -7.20 -18.58
CA VAL A 108 11.52 -6.68 -19.19
C VAL A 108 11.80 -6.07 -20.55
N LEU A 109 12.90 -5.33 -20.73
CA LEU A 109 13.26 -4.74 -22.01
C LEU A 109 13.78 -5.79 -23.03
N LEU A 110 14.51 -6.80 -22.57
CA LEU A 110 14.99 -7.90 -23.44
C LEU A 110 13.85 -8.79 -23.93
N PHE A 111 12.83 -8.98 -23.11
CA PHE A 111 11.67 -9.85 -23.40
C PHE A 111 10.37 -9.04 -23.50
N LEU A 112 10.43 -7.81 -24.03
CA LEU A 112 9.33 -6.86 -24.03
C LEU A 112 8.04 -7.42 -24.65
N GLU A 113 8.13 -8.03 -25.81
CA GLU A 113 6.97 -8.57 -26.52
C GLU A 113 6.39 -9.82 -25.85
N PRO A 114 7.17 -10.87 -25.50
CA PRO A 114 6.67 -11.98 -24.69
C PRO A 114 6.06 -11.52 -23.35
N PHE A 115 6.63 -10.49 -22.76
CA PHE A 115 6.14 -9.94 -21.50
C PHE A 115 4.79 -9.21 -21.69
N ALA A 116 4.61 -8.47 -22.78
CA ALA A 116 3.33 -7.84 -23.10
C ALA A 116 2.22 -8.90 -23.31
N TYR A 117 2.51 -9.99 -24.03
CA TYR A 117 1.57 -11.10 -24.16
C TYR A 117 1.27 -11.79 -22.83
N LEU A 118 2.25 -11.95 -21.94
CA LEU A 118 2.05 -12.48 -20.59
C LEU A 118 1.09 -11.62 -19.76
N LEU A 119 1.09 -10.30 -19.97
CA LEU A 119 0.17 -9.36 -19.35
C LEU A 119 -1.24 -9.41 -19.96
N GLY A 120 -1.43 -10.14 -21.06
CA GLY A 120 -2.72 -10.31 -21.73
C GLY A 120 -2.96 -9.38 -22.92
N ALA A 121 -1.89 -8.81 -23.49
CA ALA A 121 -2.00 -8.02 -24.72
C ALA A 121 -2.45 -8.90 -25.90
N ASP A 122 -3.32 -8.35 -26.74
CA ASP A 122 -3.72 -8.89 -28.03
C ASP A 122 -3.09 -8.08 -29.18
N GLU A 123 -3.36 -8.46 -30.43
CA GLU A 123 -2.81 -7.79 -31.61
C GLU A 123 -3.13 -6.29 -31.67
N ILE A 124 -4.24 -5.85 -31.09
CA ILE A 124 -4.71 -4.46 -31.09
C ILE A 124 -4.00 -3.64 -29.99
N THR A 125 -3.85 -4.23 -28.83
CA THR A 125 -3.33 -3.53 -27.63
C THR A 125 -1.82 -3.68 -27.48
N LEU A 126 -1.18 -4.60 -28.19
CA LEU A 126 0.23 -4.96 -28.05
C LEU A 126 1.17 -3.75 -28.14
N ASP A 127 1.01 -2.91 -29.16
CA ASP A 127 1.88 -1.77 -29.35
C ASP A 127 1.71 -0.70 -28.24
N TYR A 128 0.50 -0.49 -27.75
CA TYR A 128 0.25 0.41 -26.62
C TYR A 128 0.82 -0.13 -25.31
N VAL A 129 0.70 -1.46 -25.05
CA VAL A 129 1.29 -2.09 -23.88
C VAL A 129 2.82 -2.00 -23.94
N LYS A 130 3.43 -2.26 -25.11
CA LYS A 130 4.88 -2.11 -25.32
C LYS A 130 5.33 -0.67 -25.07
N GLN A 131 4.62 0.33 -25.60
CA GLN A 131 4.92 1.74 -25.38
C GLN A 131 4.87 2.12 -23.91
N TYR A 132 3.83 1.69 -23.18
CA TYR A 132 3.72 1.95 -21.74
C TYR A 132 4.86 1.31 -20.96
N ILE A 133 5.16 0.03 -21.23
CA ILE A 133 6.24 -0.69 -20.55
C ILE A 133 7.60 -0.07 -20.87
N LEU A 134 7.87 0.32 -22.13
CA LEU A 134 9.09 1.03 -22.52
C LEU A 134 9.26 2.36 -21.76
N GLY A 135 8.16 3.06 -21.51
CA GLY A 135 8.18 4.32 -20.73
C GLY A 135 8.46 4.11 -19.25
N ILE A 136 7.92 3.04 -18.65
CA ILE A 136 7.99 2.84 -17.19
C ILE A 136 9.13 1.94 -16.72
N ALA A 137 9.48 0.90 -17.49
CA ALA A 137 10.48 -0.10 -17.09
C ALA A 137 11.88 0.48 -16.79
N PRO A 138 12.39 1.48 -17.52
CA PRO A 138 13.69 2.11 -17.21
C PRO A 138 13.72 2.73 -15.79
N PHE A 139 12.56 3.10 -15.26
CA PHE A 139 12.41 3.68 -13.92
C PHE A 139 12.13 2.66 -12.82
N SER A 140 12.16 1.34 -13.10
CA SER A 140 11.91 0.30 -12.09
C SER A 140 12.85 0.44 -10.88
N VAL A 141 14.11 0.81 -11.11
CA VAL A 141 15.06 1.13 -10.04
C VAL A 141 14.53 2.25 -9.16
N CYS A 142 14.03 3.34 -9.78
CA CYS A 142 13.51 4.48 -9.05
C CYS A 142 12.27 4.12 -8.24
N TYR A 143 11.39 3.26 -8.77
CA TYR A 143 10.23 2.72 -8.05
C TYR A 143 10.63 1.99 -6.77
N LEU A 144 11.54 1.03 -6.89
CA LEU A 144 11.99 0.22 -5.76
C LEU A 144 12.69 1.07 -4.70
N VAL A 145 13.56 1.96 -5.14
CA VAL A 145 14.40 2.78 -4.26
C VAL A 145 13.61 3.92 -3.62
N SER A 146 12.75 4.63 -4.37
CA SER A 146 12.01 5.78 -3.84
C SER A 146 11.11 5.39 -2.66
N TYR A 147 10.34 4.30 -2.81
CA TYR A 147 9.47 3.82 -1.72
C TYR A 147 10.28 3.34 -0.51
N ASN A 148 11.38 2.62 -0.75
CA ASN A 148 12.26 2.19 0.33
C ASN A 148 12.83 3.38 1.10
N LEU A 149 13.33 4.40 0.40
CA LEU A 149 13.87 5.61 1.01
C LEU A 149 12.79 6.42 1.73
N GLU A 150 11.54 6.45 1.22
CA GLU A 150 10.40 7.08 1.89
C GLU A 150 10.19 6.50 3.28
N VAL A 151 10.11 5.16 3.36
CA VAL A 151 9.92 4.46 4.63
C VAL A 151 11.11 4.70 5.56
N LEU A 152 12.33 4.69 5.03
CA LEU A 152 13.55 4.91 5.79
C LEU A 152 13.71 6.36 6.29
N VAL A 153 13.25 7.36 5.55
CA VAL A 153 13.20 8.76 6.01
C VAL A 153 12.23 8.91 7.19
N LYS A 154 11.09 8.21 7.16
CA LYS A 154 10.18 8.14 8.30
C LYS A 154 10.88 7.47 9.49
N THR A 155 11.57 6.36 9.25
CA THR A 155 12.39 5.64 10.25
C THR A 155 13.49 6.53 10.87
N ASP A 156 14.08 7.43 10.08
CA ASP A 156 15.08 8.40 10.56
C ASP A 156 14.47 9.55 11.40
N GLY A 157 13.14 9.59 11.53
CA GLY A 157 12.43 10.56 12.35
C GLY A 157 11.94 11.81 11.59
N TYR A 158 11.86 11.76 10.27
CA TYR A 158 11.44 12.88 9.43
C TYR A 158 10.15 12.60 8.63
N PRO A 159 9.02 12.20 9.27
CA PRO A 159 7.80 11.87 8.55
C PRO A 159 7.19 13.05 7.78
N ARG A 160 7.39 14.28 8.26
CA ARG A 160 6.93 15.49 7.53
C ARG A 160 7.73 15.72 6.24
N TYR A 161 9.03 15.44 6.26
CA TYR A 161 9.85 15.53 5.04
C TYR A 161 9.37 14.50 4.01
N ALA A 162 9.09 13.27 4.45
CA ALA A 162 8.50 12.25 3.59
C ALA A 162 7.16 12.72 2.97
N LEU A 163 6.25 13.29 3.76
CA LEU A 163 4.99 13.85 3.27
C LEU A 163 5.20 14.92 2.19
N PHE A 164 6.07 15.91 2.44
CA PHE A 164 6.30 16.97 1.46
C PHE A 164 6.95 16.46 0.18
N THR A 165 7.81 15.43 0.27
CA THR A 165 8.40 14.79 -0.90
C THR A 165 7.34 14.03 -1.71
N VAL A 166 6.41 13.32 -1.06
CA VAL A 166 5.27 12.68 -1.73
C VAL A 166 4.42 13.72 -2.46
N ILE A 167 4.06 14.81 -1.79
CA ILE A 167 3.30 15.91 -2.42
C ILE A 167 4.04 16.46 -3.66
N GLY A 168 5.35 16.73 -3.52
CA GLY A 168 6.18 17.19 -4.63
C GLY A 168 6.20 16.21 -5.81
N GLY A 169 6.33 14.90 -5.53
CA GLY A 169 6.29 13.85 -6.55
C GLY A 169 4.94 13.79 -7.26
N CYS A 170 3.83 13.80 -6.51
CA CYS A 170 2.48 13.80 -7.07
C CYS A 170 2.22 15.03 -7.96
N LEU A 171 2.62 16.23 -7.50
CA LEU A 171 2.49 17.44 -8.30
C LEU A 171 3.35 17.38 -9.57
N THR A 172 4.59 16.90 -9.47
CA THR A 172 5.46 16.71 -10.62
C THR A 172 4.83 15.79 -11.65
N ASN A 173 4.26 14.67 -11.22
CA ASN A 173 3.59 13.74 -12.12
C ASN A 173 2.37 14.40 -12.78
N CYS A 174 1.45 15.03 -12.04
CA CYS A 174 0.28 15.70 -12.61
C CYS A 174 0.66 16.74 -13.66
N VAL A 175 1.71 17.52 -13.41
CA VAL A 175 2.19 18.53 -14.39
C VAL A 175 2.79 17.86 -15.62
N LEU A 176 3.61 16.83 -15.43
CA LEU A 176 4.23 16.11 -16.55
C LEU A 176 3.23 15.33 -17.37
N ASP A 177 2.22 14.70 -16.75
CA ASP A 177 1.11 14.01 -17.44
C ASP A 177 0.35 15.00 -18.32
N TYR A 178 0.00 16.16 -17.75
CA TYR A 178 -0.68 17.19 -18.52
C TYR A 178 0.14 17.65 -19.74
N ILE A 179 1.44 17.88 -19.58
CA ILE A 179 2.32 18.29 -20.68
C ILE A 179 2.50 17.15 -21.69
N ALA A 180 2.80 15.94 -21.22
CA ALA A 180 3.12 14.81 -22.09
C ALA A 180 1.88 14.32 -22.90
N ILE A 181 0.72 14.30 -22.26
CA ILE A 181 -0.51 13.79 -22.89
C ILE A 181 -1.17 14.87 -23.76
N PHE A 182 -1.36 16.10 -23.25
CA PHE A 182 -2.19 17.11 -23.93
C PHE A 182 -1.42 18.13 -24.78
N HIS A 183 -0.08 18.30 -24.57
CA HIS A 183 0.72 19.24 -25.33
C HIS A 183 1.69 18.55 -26.28
N LEU A 184 2.25 17.40 -25.88
CA LEU A 184 3.26 16.69 -26.67
C LEU A 184 2.67 15.51 -27.44
N ASP A 185 1.40 15.18 -27.24
CA ASP A 185 0.68 14.06 -27.87
C ASP A 185 1.43 12.70 -27.75
N MET A 186 2.16 12.52 -26.63
CA MET A 186 2.96 11.29 -26.41
C MET A 186 2.11 10.09 -26.00
N GLY A 187 0.80 10.26 -25.81
CA GLY A 187 -0.12 9.20 -25.45
C GLY A 187 0.27 8.42 -24.19
N VAL A 188 0.15 7.10 -24.26
CA VAL A 188 0.47 6.19 -23.13
C VAL A 188 1.93 6.20 -22.74
N PHE A 189 2.83 6.36 -23.72
CA PHE A 189 4.26 6.46 -23.46
C PHE A 189 4.59 7.70 -22.62
N GLY A 190 3.93 8.82 -22.93
CA GLY A 190 4.07 10.07 -22.18
C GLY A 190 3.65 9.93 -20.71
N ALA A 191 2.49 9.32 -20.45
CA ALA A 191 2.01 9.02 -19.09
C ALA A 191 3.00 8.14 -18.31
N ALA A 192 3.51 7.08 -18.95
CA ALA A 192 4.48 6.19 -18.33
C ALA A 192 5.80 6.90 -17.97
N VAL A 193 6.32 7.74 -18.87
CA VAL A 193 7.54 8.54 -18.64
C VAL A 193 7.31 9.58 -17.55
N ALA A 194 6.17 10.26 -17.54
CA ALA A 194 5.83 11.24 -16.51
C ALA A 194 5.82 10.61 -15.11
N THR A 195 5.21 9.43 -14.98
CA THR A 195 5.22 8.64 -13.76
C THR A 195 6.65 8.24 -13.37
N GLY A 196 7.45 7.77 -14.34
CA GLY A 196 8.85 7.42 -14.11
C GLY A 196 9.71 8.60 -13.63
N ILE A 197 9.57 9.77 -14.26
CA ILE A 197 10.30 11.00 -13.88
C ILE A 197 9.86 11.45 -12.47
N SER A 198 8.59 11.36 -12.11
CA SER A 198 8.13 11.72 -10.77
C SER A 198 8.74 10.82 -9.69
N GLN A 199 8.92 9.52 -9.98
CA GLN A 199 9.63 8.59 -9.10
C GLN A 199 11.12 8.92 -9.00
N LEU A 200 11.75 9.35 -10.09
CA LEU A 200 13.15 9.81 -10.07
C LEU A 200 13.31 11.07 -9.20
N VAL A 201 12.42 12.05 -9.34
CA VAL A 201 12.43 13.29 -8.54
C VAL A 201 12.25 12.98 -7.04
N THR A 202 11.32 12.10 -6.69
CA THR A 202 11.13 11.64 -5.31
C THR A 202 12.37 10.90 -4.80
N CYS A 203 12.94 10.03 -5.59
CA CYS A 203 14.16 9.29 -5.26
C CYS A 203 15.33 10.25 -4.95
N ILE A 204 15.59 11.23 -5.84
CA ILE A 204 16.62 12.23 -5.64
C ILE A 204 16.35 13.06 -4.37
N SER A 205 15.11 13.47 -4.15
CA SER A 205 14.73 14.24 -2.96
C SER A 205 15.02 13.48 -1.67
N TYR A 206 14.68 12.18 -1.61
CA TYR A 206 15.02 11.35 -0.45
C TYR A 206 16.53 11.14 -0.31
N PHE A 207 17.27 10.99 -1.42
CA PHE A 207 18.73 10.91 -1.39
C PHE A 207 19.37 12.12 -0.76
N VAL A 208 18.92 13.33 -1.10
CA VAL A 208 19.42 14.59 -0.51
C VAL A 208 19.33 14.54 1.04
N HIS A 209 18.27 13.94 1.60
CA HIS A 209 18.16 13.75 3.04
C HIS A 209 19.32 12.89 3.59
N PHE A 210 19.62 11.74 2.96
CA PHE A 210 20.64 10.81 3.45
C PHE A 210 22.08 11.30 3.26
N PHE A 211 22.32 12.29 2.40
CA PHE A 211 23.61 13.00 2.33
C PHE A 211 23.74 14.12 3.37
N SER A 212 22.64 14.50 4.02
CA SER A 212 22.69 15.55 5.05
C SER A 212 23.40 15.07 6.32
N LYS A 213 23.96 16.03 7.10
CA LYS A 213 24.58 15.72 8.39
C LYS A 213 23.56 15.30 9.47
N LYS A 214 22.26 15.39 9.19
CA LYS A 214 21.17 15.18 10.15
C LYS A 214 20.71 13.73 10.25
N CYS A 215 21.09 12.85 9.30
CA CYS A 215 20.64 11.46 9.30
C CYS A 215 21.33 10.62 10.38
N THR A 216 20.57 9.68 10.92
CA THR A 216 21.00 8.77 12.00
C THR A 216 21.83 7.62 11.42
N PHE A 217 21.53 7.16 10.20
CA PHE A 217 22.25 6.08 9.51
C PHE A 217 22.65 6.53 8.11
N ARG A 218 23.75 5.96 7.59
CA ARG A 218 24.40 6.42 6.35
C ARG A 218 24.87 5.26 5.51
N LEU A 219 25.05 5.52 4.20
CA LEU A 219 25.73 4.59 3.32
C LEU A 219 27.19 4.39 3.79
N CYS A 220 27.59 3.13 3.87
CA CYS A 220 28.93 2.73 4.26
C CYS A 220 29.40 1.53 3.41
N LYS A 221 30.70 1.25 3.46
CA LYS A 221 31.23 -0.01 2.94
C LYS A 221 30.69 -1.14 3.80
N PHE A 222 30.12 -2.16 3.16
CA PHE A 222 29.55 -3.33 3.82
C PHE A 222 30.14 -4.62 3.24
N ARG A 223 30.08 -5.67 4.02
CA ARG A 223 30.27 -7.04 3.54
C ARG A 223 28.88 -7.63 3.36
N PHE A 224 28.62 -8.23 2.20
CA PHE A 224 27.33 -8.85 1.92
C PHE A 224 27.06 -9.99 2.91
N ASP A 225 25.95 -9.88 3.63
CA ASP A 225 25.48 -10.89 4.59
C ASP A 225 24.09 -11.39 4.17
N PRO A 226 23.99 -12.61 3.60
CA PRO A 226 22.71 -13.18 3.20
C PRO A 226 21.78 -13.49 4.38
N HIS A 227 22.31 -13.69 5.60
CA HIS A 227 21.50 -13.99 6.79
C HIS A 227 20.56 -12.85 7.18
N LEU A 228 20.92 -11.60 6.83
CA LEU A 228 20.01 -10.45 7.03
C LEU A 228 18.70 -10.62 6.26
N TYR A 229 18.75 -11.21 5.07
CA TYR A 229 17.53 -11.42 4.29
C TYR A 229 16.61 -12.50 4.86
N ALA A 230 17.18 -13.48 5.59
CA ALA A 230 16.37 -14.46 6.33
C ALA A 230 15.50 -13.80 7.42
N ARG A 231 15.84 -12.56 7.85
CA ARG A 231 15.00 -11.75 8.75
C ARG A 231 14.17 -10.72 8.00
N ILE A 232 14.75 -10.01 7.03
CA ILE A 232 14.06 -8.97 6.24
C ILE A 232 12.86 -9.54 5.51
N LEU A 233 13.06 -10.63 4.75
CA LEU A 233 12.03 -11.16 3.86
C LEU A 233 10.77 -11.62 4.61
N PRO A 234 10.85 -12.40 5.71
CA PRO A 234 9.64 -12.78 6.45
C PRO A 234 8.90 -11.58 7.05
N ILE A 235 9.63 -10.56 7.56
CA ILE A 235 9.02 -9.36 8.14
C ILE A 235 8.28 -8.56 7.06
N GLY A 236 8.94 -8.30 5.94
CA GLY A 236 8.36 -7.51 4.85
C GLY A 236 7.32 -8.26 4.02
N LEU A 237 7.33 -9.61 4.05
CA LEU A 237 6.41 -10.44 3.28
C LEU A 237 4.95 -10.18 3.67
N SER A 238 4.67 -9.85 4.95
CA SER A 238 3.31 -9.55 5.40
C SER A 238 2.68 -8.40 4.63
N ASP A 239 3.42 -7.31 4.46
CA ASP A 239 2.93 -6.12 3.77
C ASP A 239 3.06 -6.25 2.24
N GLY A 240 4.16 -6.84 1.74
CA GLY A 240 4.36 -7.08 0.31
C GLY A 240 3.31 -8.01 -0.29
N VAL A 241 2.97 -9.12 0.38
CA VAL A 241 1.91 -10.03 -0.09
C VAL A 241 0.54 -9.37 -0.05
N THR A 242 0.28 -8.46 0.86
CA THR A 242 -0.99 -7.71 0.92
C THR A 242 -1.26 -7.00 -0.40
N GLU A 243 -0.25 -6.37 -1.01
CA GLU A 243 -0.39 -5.68 -2.31
C GLU A 243 -0.78 -6.64 -3.44
N LEU A 244 -0.17 -7.82 -3.50
CA LEU A 244 -0.53 -8.84 -4.49
C LEU A 244 -1.93 -9.40 -4.25
N CYS A 245 -2.28 -9.68 -2.99
CA CYS A 245 -3.59 -10.21 -2.60
C CYS A 245 -4.72 -9.24 -2.99
N THR A 246 -4.49 -7.93 -2.88
CA THR A 246 -5.50 -6.92 -3.23
C THR A 246 -5.90 -7.02 -4.70
N GLY A 247 -4.95 -7.12 -5.62
CA GLY A 247 -5.23 -7.28 -7.05
C GLY A 247 -5.99 -8.58 -7.37
N LEU A 248 -5.56 -9.69 -6.78
CA LEU A 248 -6.23 -10.99 -6.95
C LEU A 248 -7.67 -10.96 -6.40
N MET A 249 -7.87 -10.29 -5.28
CA MET A 249 -9.20 -10.20 -4.67
C MET A 249 -10.15 -9.33 -5.47
N ILE A 250 -9.70 -8.22 -6.03
CA ILE A 250 -10.50 -7.39 -6.94
C ILE A 250 -10.96 -8.22 -8.14
N PHE A 251 -10.05 -8.98 -8.75
CA PHE A 251 -10.37 -9.86 -9.87
C PHE A 251 -11.41 -10.92 -9.49
N LEU A 252 -11.21 -11.62 -8.38
CA LEU A 252 -12.12 -12.66 -7.90
C LEU A 252 -13.50 -12.09 -7.56
N PHE A 253 -13.53 -10.92 -6.91
CA PHE A 253 -14.76 -10.25 -6.53
C PHE A 253 -15.55 -9.83 -7.76
N ASN A 254 -14.91 -9.18 -8.74
CA ASN A 254 -15.54 -8.78 -10.01
C ASN A 254 -16.11 -9.98 -10.75
N ARG A 255 -15.35 -11.08 -10.86
CA ARG A 255 -15.80 -12.31 -11.54
C ARG A 255 -17.01 -12.94 -10.83
N THR A 256 -17.01 -12.96 -9.51
CA THR A 256 -18.10 -13.52 -8.71
C THR A 256 -19.36 -12.66 -8.81
N VAL A 257 -19.21 -11.34 -8.69
CA VAL A 257 -20.30 -10.38 -8.82
C VAL A 257 -20.91 -10.42 -10.23
N LEU A 258 -20.07 -10.48 -11.28
CA LEU A 258 -20.55 -10.62 -12.66
C LEU A 258 -21.40 -11.88 -12.83
N LYS A 259 -20.99 -12.99 -12.23
CA LYS A 259 -21.73 -14.27 -12.30
C LYS A 259 -23.05 -14.26 -11.50
N CYS A 260 -23.07 -13.60 -10.34
CA CYS A 260 -24.21 -13.66 -9.41
C CYS A 260 -25.23 -12.54 -9.63
N ILE A 261 -24.78 -11.36 -10.06
CA ILE A 261 -25.62 -10.16 -10.17
C ILE A 261 -25.66 -9.65 -11.62
N GLY A 262 -24.56 -9.80 -12.36
CA GLY A 262 -24.41 -9.26 -13.70
C GLY A 262 -23.61 -7.97 -13.77
N THR A 263 -23.71 -7.25 -14.88
CA THR A 263 -22.95 -6.03 -15.18
C THR A 263 -23.22 -4.92 -14.17
N ASP A 264 -24.45 -4.76 -13.72
CA ASP A 264 -24.85 -3.75 -12.73
C ASP A 264 -24.13 -3.93 -11.40
N GLY A 265 -23.90 -5.19 -11.00
CA GLY A 265 -23.09 -5.51 -9.83
C GLY A 265 -21.63 -5.10 -9.98
N VAL A 266 -21.03 -5.31 -11.16
CA VAL A 266 -19.63 -4.91 -11.44
C VAL A 266 -19.49 -3.39 -11.40
N VAL A 267 -20.41 -2.67 -12.01
CA VAL A 267 -20.47 -1.20 -11.98
C VAL A 267 -20.58 -0.70 -10.53
N THR A 268 -21.48 -1.31 -9.76
CA THR A 268 -21.65 -1.00 -8.33
C THR A 268 -20.36 -1.25 -7.54
N TYR A 269 -19.71 -2.41 -7.76
CA TYR A 269 -18.47 -2.75 -7.07
C TYR A 269 -17.32 -1.80 -7.41
N THR A 270 -17.25 -1.32 -8.64
CA THR A 270 -16.24 -0.35 -9.06
C THR A 270 -16.29 0.92 -8.22
N VAL A 271 -17.49 1.49 -8.03
CA VAL A 271 -17.69 2.68 -7.18
C VAL A 271 -17.27 2.39 -5.73
N ILE A 272 -17.70 1.24 -5.19
CA ILE A 272 -17.35 0.81 -3.83
C ILE A 272 -15.84 0.65 -3.69
N ALA A 273 -15.16 0.03 -4.66
CA ALA A 273 -13.73 -0.23 -4.62
C ALA A 273 -12.88 1.06 -4.58
N TYR A 274 -13.24 2.08 -5.36
CA TYR A 274 -12.54 3.37 -5.31
C TYR A 274 -12.58 4.00 -3.92
N VAL A 275 -13.75 4.05 -3.30
CA VAL A 275 -13.89 4.64 -1.95
C VAL A 275 -13.21 3.76 -0.90
N THR A 276 -13.34 2.44 -1.02
CA THR A 276 -12.70 1.48 -0.11
C THR A 276 -11.18 1.63 -0.12
N THR A 277 -10.58 1.88 -1.27
CA THR A 277 -9.13 2.12 -1.39
C THR A 277 -8.69 3.32 -0.54
N ILE A 278 -9.44 4.43 -0.56
CA ILE A 278 -9.15 5.60 0.28
C ILE A 278 -9.24 5.24 1.77
N VAL A 279 -10.28 4.50 2.16
CA VAL A 279 -10.48 4.06 3.55
C VAL A 279 -9.34 3.15 4.01
N ILE A 280 -8.96 2.17 3.19
CA ILE A 280 -7.83 1.27 3.48
C ILE A 280 -6.53 2.07 3.64
N ASN A 281 -6.22 2.97 2.71
CA ASN A 281 -5.01 3.78 2.73
C ASN A 281 -4.92 4.66 3.98
N LEU A 282 -6.04 5.23 4.45
CA LEU A 282 -6.08 5.95 5.72
C LEU A 282 -5.71 5.05 6.91
N MET A 283 -6.23 3.82 6.96
CA MET A 283 -5.92 2.86 8.03
C MET A 283 -4.48 2.33 7.94
N VAL A 284 -3.98 2.11 6.72
CA VAL A 284 -2.57 1.79 6.45
C VAL A 284 -1.67 2.93 6.94
N GLY A 285 -2.08 4.19 6.76
CA GLY A 285 -1.37 5.35 7.28
C GLY A 285 -1.19 5.32 8.80
N ILE A 286 -2.21 4.89 9.57
CA ILE A 286 -2.11 4.70 11.03
C ILE A 286 -1.10 3.60 11.35
N SER A 287 -1.17 2.47 10.67
CA SER A 287 -0.29 1.33 10.84
C SER A 287 1.17 1.69 10.56
N GLN A 288 1.45 2.15 9.34
CA GLN A 288 2.81 2.51 8.90
C GLN A 288 3.42 3.67 9.69
N GLY A 289 2.59 4.63 10.13
CA GLY A 289 3.06 5.73 10.98
C GLY A 289 3.46 5.27 12.38
N SER A 290 2.85 4.22 12.91
CA SER A 290 3.16 3.67 14.23
C SER A 290 4.31 2.64 14.20
N GLN A 291 4.57 1.96 13.09
CA GLN A 291 5.56 0.89 12.96
C GLN A 291 6.98 1.32 13.41
N PRO A 292 7.58 2.42 12.93
CA PRO A 292 8.94 2.81 13.35
C PRO A 292 9.06 3.05 14.85
N LEU A 293 8.01 3.61 15.47
CA LEU A 293 7.99 3.84 16.91
C LEU A 293 7.89 2.53 17.69
N ALA A 294 7.02 1.61 17.24
CA ALA A 294 6.86 0.29 17.85
C ALA A 294 8.15 -0.54 17.74
N SER A 295 8.80 -0.56 16.56
CA SER A 295 10.08 -1.26 16.34
C SER A 295 11.21 -0.68 17.21
N TYR A 296 11.23 0.65 17.43
CA TYR A 296 12.20 1.29 18.28
C TYR A 296 12.05 0.89 19.75
N HIS A 297 10.82 0.92 20.28
CA HIS A 297 10.55 0.50 21.66
C HIS A 297 10.77 -1.01 21.83
N TYR A 298 10.43 -1.81 20.82
CA TYR A 298 10.71 -3.24 20.82
C TYR A 298 12.22 -3.53 20.86
N GLY A 299 13.02 -2.82 20.04
CA GLY A 299 14.49 -2.94 20.06
C GLY A 299 15.13 -2.54 21.38
N LYS A 300 14.46 -1.69 22.19
CA LYS A 300 14.84 -1.32 23.54
C LYS A 300 14.29 -2.25 24.64
N GLU A 301 13.58 -3.30 24.26
CA GLU A 301 12.88 -4.19 25.20
C GLU A 301 11.83 -3.46 26.06
N ASP A 302 11.38 -2.26 25.60
CA ASP A 302 10.35 -1.48 26.30
C ASP A 302 8.95 -1.96 25.87
N HIS A 303 8.53 -3.07 26.48
CA HIS A 303 7.21 -3.66 26.24
C HIS A 303 6.05 -2.72 26.62
N THR A 304 6.26 -1.88 27.63
CA THR A 304 5.26 -0.88 28.07
C THR A 304 5.06 0.18 26.99
N GLY A 305 6.14 0.67 26.40
CA GLY A 305 6.11 1.59 25.26
C GLY A 305 5.37 0.98 24.06
N CYS A 306 5.69 -0.26 23.71
CA CYS A 306 5.01 -1.00 22.63
C CYS A 306 3.49 -1.11 22.87
N GLN A 307 3.07 -1.48 24.09
CA GLN A 307 1.66 -1.60 24.44
C GLN A 307 0.93 -0.24 24.40
N LYS A 308 1.59 0.85 24.87
CA LYS A 308 1.03 2.21 24.76
C LYS A 308 0.84 2.65 23.31
N LEU A 309 1.82 2.38 22.44
CA LEU A 309 1.74 2.70 21.02
C LEU A 309 0.60 1.93 20.34
N LEU A 310 0.49 0.64 20.61
CA LEU A 310 -0.63 -0.16 20.11
C LEU A 310 -1.97 0.41 20.59
N ARG A 311 -2.08 0.79 21.88
CA ARG A 311 -3.29 1.41 22.41
C ARG A 311 -3.60 2.72 21.69
N TYR A 312 -2.63 3.58 21.45
CA TYR A 312 -2.84 4.84 20.70
C TYR A 312 -3.31 4.56 19.27
N ALA A 313 -2.70 3.60 18.58
CA ALA A 313 -3.08 3.23 17.22
C ALA A 313 -4.51 2.67 17.17
N LEU A 314 -4.87 1.75 18.08
CA LEU A 314 -6.23 1.20 18.16
C LEU A 314 -7.25 2.28 18.55
N THR A 315 -6.90 3.21 19.46
CA THR A 315 -7.78 4.35 19.81
C THR A 315 -8.01 5.25 18.60
N THR A 316 -6.98 5.49 17.79
CA THR A 316 -7.11 6.25 16.53
C THR A 316 -8.05 5.53 15.56
N VAL A 317 -7.96 4.21 15.41
CA VAL A 317 -8.92 3.43 14.63
C VAL A 317 -10.34 3.55 15.18
N CYS A 318 -10.52 3.46 16.51
CA CYS A 318 -11.85 3.64 17.15
C CYS A 318 -12.49 5.00 16.85
N ILE A 319 -11.71 6.02 16.52
CA ILE A 319 -12.22 7.34 16.13
C ILE A 319 -12.48 7.41 14.62
N PHE A 320 -11.50 7.00 13.82
CA PHE A 320 -11.58 7.15 12.35
C PHE A 320 -12.50 6.13 11.70
N ALA A 321 -12.56 4.88 12.16
CA ALA A 321 -13.38 3.85 11.55
C ALA A 321 -14.88 4.17 11.61
N PRO A 322 -15.47 4.56 12.76
CA PRO A 322 -16.87 5.01 12.80
C PRO A 322 -17.09 6.29 12.01
N ALA A 323 -16.14 7.24 12.05
CA ALA A 323 -16.27 8.49 11.32
C ALA A 323 -16.34 8.25 9.80
N LEU A 324 -15.47 7.39 9.27
CA LEU A 324 -15.46 7.00 7.85
C LEU A 324 -16.70 6.19 7.47
N PHE A 325 -17.11 5.25 8.33
CA PHE A 325 -18.36 4.51 8.12
C PHE A 325 -19.55 5.45 8.03
N LEU A 326 -19.73 6.36 9.00
CA LEU A 326 -20.84 7.32 9.00
C LEU A 326 -20.78 8.25 7.79
N LEU A 327 -19.59 8.76 7.45
CA LEU A 327 -19.41 9.60 6.28
C LEU A 327 -19.88 8.86 5.03
N VAL A 328 -19.37 7.65 4.78
CA VAL A 328 -19.75 6.87 3.60
C VAL A 328 -21.23 6.48 3.65
N PHE A 329 -21.76 6.07 4.80
CA PHE A 329 -23.15 5.64 4.93
C PHE A 329 -24.14 6.78 4.62
N PHE A 330 -23.88 7.98 5.11
CA PHE A 330 -24.76 9.14 4.86
C PHE A 330 -24.55 9.75 3.48
N PHE A 331 -23.30 9.82 3.00
CA PHE A 331 -22.99 10.39 1.69
C PHE A 331 -23.01 9.37 0.54
N ALA A 332 -23.36 8.11 0.77
CA ALA A 332 -23.49 7.11 -0.27
C ALA A 332 -24.36 7.56 -1.44
N PRO A 333 -25.53 8.23 -1.25
CA PRO A 333 -26.34 8.71 -2.36
C PRO A 333 -25.61 9.74 -3.23
N GLN A 334 -24.87 10.67 -2.63
CA GLN A 334 -24.12 11.70 -3.35
C GLN A 334 -22.95 11.08 -4.12
N ILE A 335 -22.19 10.21 -3.45
CA ILE A 335 -21.04 9.52 -4.04
C ILE A 335 -21.50 8.69 -5.25
N VAL A 336 -22.50 7.84 -5.08
CA VAL A 336 -23.00 6.97 -6.16
C VAL A 336 -23.51 7.80 -7.34
N ARG A 337 -24.31 8.85 -7.09
CA ARG A 337 -24.80 9.72 -8.16
C ARG A 337 -23.70 10.47 -8.91
N THR A 338 -22.61 10.83 -8.24
CA THR A 338 -21.46 11.46 -8.89
C THR A 338 -20.76 10.50 -9.86
N TYR A 339 -20.57 9.25 -9.46
CA TYR A 339 -19.93 8.25 -10.32
C TYR A 339 -20.87 7.68 -11.40
N LEU A 340 -22.17 7.57 -11.11
CA LEU A 340 -23.18 6.97 -11.97
C LEU A 340 -24.18 8.01 -12.49
N SER A 341 -23.71 9.21 -12.86
CA SER A 341 -24.55 10.35 -13.28
C SER A 341 -25.46 10.08 -14.49
N HIS A 342 -25.11 9.10 -15.32
CA HIS A 342 -25.88 8.71 -16.52
C HIS A 342 -26.65 7.39 -16.35
N ALA A 343 -26.61 6.77 -15.16
CA ALA A 343 -27.30 5.52 -14.89
C ALA A 343 -28.78 5.74 -14.52
N GLY A 344 -29.61 4.71 -14.73
CA GLY A 344 -31.00 4.74 -14.31
C GLY A 344 -31.16 4.75 -12.79
N ASP A 345 -32.26 5.32 -12.29
CA ASP A 345 -32.54 5.45 -10.85
C ASP A 345 -32.55 4.11 -10.11
N GLU A 346 -32.91 3.01 -10.78
CA GLU A 346 -32.93 1.67 -10.21
C GLU A 346 -31.52 1.19 -9.86
N LEU A 347 -30.54 1.35 -10.78
CA LEU A 347 -29.15 1.00 -10.54
C LEU A 347 -28.52 1.90 -9.45
N ILE A 348 -28.87 3.18 -9.44
CA ILE A 348 -28.42 4.12 -8.40
C ILE A 348 -28.93 3.67 -7.03
N ALA A 349 -30.22 3.36 -6.90
CA ALA A 349 -30.82 2.90 -5.64
C ALA A 349 -30.20 1.58 -5.17
N TYR A 350 -30.01 0.64 -6.07
CA TYR A 350 -29.32 -0.63 -5.81
C TYR A 350 -27.89 -0.42 -5.29
N SER A 351 -27.11 0.40 -6.01
CA SER A 351 -25.73 0.70 -5.66
C SER A 351 -25.59 1.37 -4.29
N ILE A 352 -26.50 2.28 -3.93
CA ILE A 352 -26.54 2.89 -2.59
C ILE A 352 -26.76 1.84 -1.51
N GLY A 353 -27.71 0.92 -1.73
CA GLY A 353 -28.01 -0.17 -0.81
C GLY A 353 -26.82 -1.13 -0.62
N ALA A 354 -26.17 -1.52 -1.71
CA ALA A 354 -24.96 -2.35 -1.72
C ALA A 354 -23.80 -1.66 -0.98
N PHE A 355 -23.58 -0.38 -1.29
CA PHE A 355 -22.49 0.39 -0.68
C PHE A 355 -22.66 0.55 0.82
N ARG A 356 -23.86 0.84 1.30
CA ARG A 356 -24.16 0.92 2.73
C ARG A 356 -23.90 -0.40 3.45
N ARG A 357 -24.29 -1.54 2.86
CA ARG A 357 -24.00 -2.89 3.40
C ARG A 357 -22.50 -3.13 3.48
N TYR A 358 -21.77 -2.89 2.39
CA TYR A 358 -20.33 -3.07 2.31
C TYR A 358 -19.57 -2.20 3.32
N SER A 359 -19.98 -0.94 3.48
CA SER A 359 -19.30 0.05 4.34
C SER A 359 -19.25 -0.32 5.82
N VAL A 360 -20.13 -1.20 6.31
CA VAL A 360 -20.09 -1.71 7.69
C VAL A 360 -18.75 -2.38 8.00
N SER A 361 -18.10 -3.00 7.01
CA SER A 361 -16.77 -3.59 7.16
C SER A 361 -15.68 -2.59 7.58
N TYR A 362 -15.87 -1.30 7.28
CA TYR A 362 -14.93 -0.24 7.65
C TYR A 362 -14.74 -0.09 9.16
N LEU A 363 -15.74 -0.51 9.94
CA LEU A 363 -15.65 -0.56 11.40
C LEU A 363 -14.64 -1.57 11.92
N LEU A 364 -14.32 -2.60 11.13
CA LEU A 364 -13.49 -3.73 11.54
C LEU A 364 -12.10 -3.73 10.89
N LEU A 365 -12.02 -3.33 9.60
CA LEU A 365 -10.80 -3.49 8.80
C LEU A 365 -9.57 -2.77 9.40
N GLY A 366 -9.77 -1.60 10.01
CA GLY A 366 -8.69 -0.81 10.59
C GLY A 366 -7.99 -1.51 11.76
N PHE A 367 -8.72 -2.29 12.55
CA PHE A 367 -8.15 -3.06 13.65
C PHE A 367 -7.21 -4.15 13.13
N ASN A 368 -7.62 -4.87 12.09
CA ASN A 368 -6.80 -5.91 11.48
C ASN A 368 -5.52 -5.35 10.87
N ILE A 369 -5.61 -4.22 10.16
CA ILE A 369 -4.45 -3.53 9.57
C ILE A 369 -3.46 -3.10 10.66
N VAL A 370 -3.95 -2.48 11.72
CA VAL A 370 -3.08 -1.97 12.79
C VAL A 370 -2.46 -3.10 13.61
N ILE A 371 -3.21 -4.16 13.91
CA ILE A 371 -2.67 -5.31 14.65
C ILE A 371 -1.64 -6.05 13.78
N GLY A 372 -1.90 -6.24 12.48
CA GLY A 372 -0.96 -6.84 11.54
C GLY A 372 0.34 -6.06 11.48
N GLY A 373 0.29 -4.74 11.25
CA GLY A 373 1.46 -3.87 11.21
C GLY A 373 2.20 -3.79 12.55
N PHE A 374 1.50 -3.90 13.67
CA PHE A 374 2.15 -4.01 14.99
C PHE A 374 2.94 -5.33 15.10
N MET A 375 2.39 -6.47 14.65
CA MET A 375 3.11 -7.75 14.63
C MET A 375 4.35 -7.69 13.74
N THR A 376 4.27 -7.02 12.59
CA THR A 376 5.43 -6.73 11.73
C THR A 376 6.50 -5.93 12.48
N ALA A 377 6.09 -4.87 13.18
CA ALA A 377 7.00 -3.97 13.90
C ALA A 377 7.77 -4.64 15.06
N ILE A 378 7.19 -5.69 15.65
CA ILE A 378 7.79 -6.44 16.76
C ILE A 378 8.42 -7.78 16.32
N GLU A 379 8.84 -7.89 15.06
CA GLU A 379 9.46 -9.09 14.47
C GLU A 379 8.66 -10.38 14.67
N ARG A 380 7.34 -10.32 14.50
CA ARG A 380 6.47 -11.51 14.52
C ARG A 380 5.87 -11.78 13.15
N PRO A 381 6.68 -12.28 12.19
CA PRO A 381 6.25 -12.41 10.80
C PRO A 381 5.09 -13.39 10.61
N VAL A 382 5.06 -14.50 11.32
CA VAL A 382 4.01 -15.51 11.13
C VAL A 382 2.62 -14.95 11.46
N PRO A 383 2.36 -14.36 12.64
CA PRO A 383 1.10 -13.66 12.90
C PRO A 383 0.80 -12.56 11.88
N ALA A 384 1.79 -11.76 11.51
CA ALA A 384 1.61 -10.68 10.55
C ALA A 384 1.16 -11.21 9.17
N ILE A 385 1.84 -12.22 8.63
CA ILE A 385 1.50 -12.86 7.35
C ILE A 385 0.10 -13.50 7.42
N CYS A 386 -0.21 -14.23 8.50
CA CYS A 386 -1.53 -14.84 8.67
C CYS A 386 -2.65 -13.79 8.64
N ILE A 387 -2.47 -12.65 9.31
CA ILE A 387 -3.45 -11.55 9.29
C ILE A 387 -3.54 -10.95 7.88
N SER A 388 -2.42 -10.66 7.24
CA SER A 388 -2.37 -10.03 5.92
C SER A 388 -2.98 -10.92 4.83
N VAL A 389 -2.58 -12.19 4.75
CA VAL A 389 -3.11 -13.16 3.77
C VAL A 389 -4.57 -13.52 4.11
N GLY A 390 -4.87 -13.70 5.39
CA GLY A 390 -6.23 -13.97 5.85
C GLY A 390 -7.19 -12.87 5.42
N ARG A 391 -6.87 -11.62 5.75
CA ARG A 391 -7.66 -10.44 5.41
C ARG A 391 -7.68 -10.17 3.90
N GLY A 392 -6.51 -10.20 3.25
CA GLY A 392 -6.37 -9.78 1.85
C GLY A 392 -6.89 -10.78 0.84
N LEU A 393 -6.86 -12.09 1.13
CA LEU A 393 -7.23 -13.12 0.16
C LEU A 393 -7.97 -14.29 0.79
N ALA A 394 -7.37 -15.04 1.74
CA ALA A 394 -7.85 -16.34 2.12
C ALA A 394 -9.25 -16.33 2.74
N LEU A 395 -9.48 -15.55 3.80
CA LEU A 395 -10.81 -15.45 4.43
C LEU A 395 -11.80 -14.73 3.52
N GLN A 396 -11.34 -13.68 2.82
CA GLN A 396 -12.22 -12.91 1.97
C GLN A 396 -12.71 -13.72 0.76
N SER A 397 -11.85 -14.49 0.10
CA SER A 397 -12.26 -15.37 -1.01
C SER A 397 -13.14 -16.54 -0.53
N ALA A 398 -12.79 -17.15 0.61
CA ALA A 398 -13.60 -18.24 1.17
C ALA A 398 -15.03 -17.77 1.51
N VAL A 399 -15.16 -16.63 2.21
CA VAL A 399 -16.46 -16.04 2.55
C VAL A 399 -17.22 -15.62 1.31
N LEU A 400 -16.54 -14.98 0.31
CA LEU A 400 -17.17 -14.58 -0.94
C LEU A 400 -17.79 -15.76 -1.67
N LEU A 401 -17.01 -16.82 -1.87
CA LEU A 401 -17.48 -18.00 -2.59
C LEU A 401 -18.57 -18.73 -1.82
N LEU A 402 -18.48 -18.79 -0.50
CA LEU A 402 -19.50 -19.41 0.35
C LEU A 402 -20.83 -18.66 0.29
N LEU A 403 -20.80 -17.32 0.46
CA LEU A 403 -22.01 -16.48 0.40
C LEU A 403 -22.64 -16.52 -1.00
N ALA A 404 -21.83 -16.45 -2.05
CA ALA A 404 -22.29 -16.54 -3.42
C ALA A 404 -22.96 -17.91 -3.72
N ALA A 405 -22.39 -19.01 -3.20
CA ALA A 405 -22.91 -20.36 -3.43
C ALA A 405 -24.20 -20.64 -2.66
N ILE A 406 -24.34 -20.16 -1.41
CA ILE A 406 -25.47 -20.50 -0.53
C ILE A 406 -26.62 -19.52 -0.69
N PHE A 407 -26.33 -18.20 -0.75
CA PHE A 407 -27.33 -17.16 -0.67
C PHE A 407 -27.50 -16.36 -1.98
N GLY A 408 -26.58 -16.52 -2.94
CA GLY A 408 -26.63 -15.85 -4.24
C GLY A 408 -26.34 -14.35 -4.20
N GLY A 409 -26.80 -13.61 -5.23
CA GLY A 409 -26.44 -12.28 -5.62
C GLY A 409 -26.09 -11.27 -4.50
N ASP A 410 -27.11 -10.78 -3.79
CA ASP A 410 -26.93 -9.66 -2.83
C ASP A 410 -26.11 -10.01 -1.58
N ALA A 411 -25.95 -11.29 -1.27
CA ALA A 411 -25.18 -11.74 -0.12
C ALA A 411 -23.68 -11.43 -0.27
N VAL A 412 -23.18 -11.27 -1.49
CA VAL A 412 -21.77 -10.94 -1.76
C VAL A 412 -21.36 -9.60 -1.12
N TRP A 413 -22.28 -8.67 -0.92
CA TRP A 413 -22.01 -7.37 -0.31
C TRP A 413 -21.69 -7.45 1.19
N TYR A 414 -22.01 -8.57 1.84
CA TYR A 414 -21.67 -8.83 3.23
C TYR A 414 -20.31 -9.52 3.39
N THR A 415 -19.67 -9.94 2.30
CA THR A 415 -18.37 -10.62 2.31
C THR A 415 -17.33 -9.90 3.17
N PRO A 416 -17.08 -8.59 3.02
CA PRO A 416 -16.04 -7.93 3.80
C PRO A 416 -16.36 -7.87 5.30
N ILE A 417 -17.64 -7.80 5.67
CA ILE A 417 -18.05 -7.79 7.08
C ILE A 417 -17.64 -9.10 7.77
N PHE A 418 -18.04 -10.23 7.18
CA PHE A 418 -17.75 -11.53 7.76
C PHE A 418 -16.26 -11.88 7.70
N SER A 419 -15.58 -11.58 6.59
CA SER A 419 -14.15 -11.84 6.45
C SER A 419 -13.31 -11.00 7.43
N GLU A 420 -13.62 -9.71 7.58
CA GLU A 420 -12.92 -8.84 8.53
C GLU A 420 -13.23 -9.22 9.99
N ALA A 421 -14.46 -9.68 10.30
CA ALA A 421 -14.80 -10.15 11.63
C ALA A 421 -14.03 -11.44 11.99
N LEU A 422 -13.96 -12.42 11.08
CA LEU A 422 -13.17 -13.63 11.27
C LEU A 422 -11.67 -13.31 11.44
N CYS A 423 -11.16 -12.42 10.60
CA CYS A 423 -9.79 -11.95 10.69
C CYS A 423 -9.52 -11.24 12.02
N LEU A 424 -10.47 -10.45 12.53
CA LEU A 424 -10.34 -9.77 13.82
C LEU A 424 -10.25 -10.75 14.99
N VAL A 425 -11.05 -11.81 14.96
CA VAL A 425 -10.93 -12.90 15.97
C VAL A 425 -9.52 -13.48 15.93
N MET A 426 -8.99 -13.81 14.76
CA MET A 426 -7.62 -14.32 14.60
C MET A 426 -6.58 -13.31 15.09
N SER A 427 -6.71 -12.04 14.73
CA SER A 427 -5.83 -10.95 15.15
C SER A 427 -5.79 -10.79 16.67
N LEU A 428 -6.96 -10.87 17.33
CA LEU A 428 -7.07 -10.79 18.79
C LEU A 428 -6.46 -12.01 19.49
N LEU A 429 -6.57 -13.20 18.91
CA LEU A 429 -5.93 -14.41 19.44
C LEU A 429 -4.40 -14.28 19.40
N PHE A 430 -3.82 -13.80 18.28
CA PHE A 430 -2.38 -13.53 18.21
C PHE A 430 -1.93 -12.44 19.19
N LEU A 431 -2.72 -11.38 19.34
CA LEU A 431 -2.42 -10.32 20.30
C LEU A 431 -2.48 -10.81 21.75
N ARG A 432 -3.46 -11.68 22.08
CA ARG A 432 -3.56 -12.30 23.39
C ARG A 432 -2.37 -13.23 23.68
N SER A 433 -1.93 -14.00 22.68
CA SER A 433 -0.73 -14.84 22.79
C SER A 433 0.53 -13.99 23.06
N TYR A 434 0.69 -12.88 22.34
CA TYR A 434 1.79 -11.95 22.58
C TYR A 434 1.78 -11.39 24.00
N ARG A 435 0.66 -10.89 24.49
CA ARG A 435 0.55 -10.34 25.85
C ARG A 435 0.91 -11.38 26.94
N ARG A 436 0.42 -12.61 26.81
CA ARG A 436 0.75 -13.68 27.75
C ARG A 436 2.26 -13.96 27.81
N GLN A 437 2.96 -13.91 26.68
CA GLN A 437 4.40 -14.13 26.64
C GLN A 437 5.18 -12.98 27.27
N THR A 438 4.76 -11.73 27.06
CA THR A 438 5.36 -10.55 27.70
C THR A 438 5.11 -10.49 29.20
N ASP A 439 3.93 -10.86 29.67
CA ASP A 439 3.59 -10.90 31.11
C ASP A 439 4.34 -12.03 31.85
N MET A 440 4.77 -13.08 31.16
CA MET A 440 5.61 -14.15 31.76
C MET A 440 7.12 -13.79 31.81
N GLN A 441 7.53 -12.76 31.06
CA GLN A 441 8.91 -12.29 31.00
C GLN A 441 9.18 -11.05 31.89
N ALA A 442 8.11 -10.37 32.33
CA ALA A 442 8.15 -9.24 33.26
C ALA A 442 8.01 -9.72 34.72
#